data_105089ad928e4a1cb2b7c7591a330006
#
_entry.id   105089ad928e4a1cb2b7c7591a330006
#
_cell.length_a   1.000
_cell.length_b   1.000
_cell.length_c   1.000
_cell.angle_alpha   90.00
_cell.angle_beta   90.00
_cell.angle_gamma   90.00
#
_symmetry.space_group_name_H-M   'P 1'
#
loop_
_entity.id
_entity.type
_entity.pdbx_description
1 polymer ?
#
loop_
_entity_poly.entity_id
_entity_poly.type
_entity_poly.pdbx_seq_one_letter_code
_entity_poly.pdbx_strand_id
1 'polypeptide(L)'
;MKFSLTLILSCLIIFISSCSMSQRRDFVEPDINLKIKTTNKNKEIIIQSLLKDGDIFSISFGDEDSYVLANNILNSDLKYFCKSLVEEEREVLEKNIFKSKKDVNKKVIVVFSENYENIASFLKNKYPEEEYFMIMPEDFDTQIKEILNVDLSIENYNDLSKFDTSLKISHSPRIRDDIGSIYYITDYDVGKTIVPIFRSYALNMDTFSSSEIFHDANDIKKLVDFENTYIPITKKMIENISKKQDPLIKSEIENSLIRDFLIIEKVFQNNLFRENLLPISGNIKIKRSGCIDRNLNLWKVSTADFTD
;
A
#
# COMPACT_ATOMS: atom_id res chain seq x y z
N MET A 1 -54.15 19.59 59.21
CA MET A 1 -52.78 19.91 58.71
C MET A 1 -51.73 18.79 58.81
N LYS A 2 -52.00 17.65 59.44
CA LYS A 2 -51.03 16.55 59.57
C LYS A 2 -51.08 15.55 58.39
N PHE A 3 -52.14 15.47 57.62
CA PHE A 3 -52.30 14.53 56.49
C PHE A 3 -51.60 14.96 55.22
N SER A 4 -51.41 16.26 55.04
CA SER A 4 -50.76 16.81 53.85
C SER A 4 -49.22 16.58 53.86
N LEU A 5 -48.62 16.58 55.04
CA LEU A 5 -47.18 16.45 55.19
C LEU A 5 -46.66 15.00 54.90
N THR A 6 -47.49 14.00 55.35
CA THR A 6 -47.19 12.59 55.12
C THR A 6 -47.31 12.19 53.64
N LEU A 7 -48.24 12.79 52.90
CA LEU A 7 -48.42 12.55 51.49
C LEU A 7 -47.23 13.13 50.64
N ILE A 8 -46.75 14.32 51.02
CA ILE A 8 -45.60 14.96 50.38
C ILE A 8 -44.30 14.16 50.65
N LEU A 9 -44.15 13.66 51.90
CA LEU A 9 -42.97 12.86 52.25
C LEU A 9 -42.97 11.52 51.58
N SER A 10 -44.13 10.87 51.36
CA SER A 10 -44.28 9.63 50.61
C SER A 10 -43.96 9.81 49.12
N CYS A 11 -44.41 10.91 48.51
CA CYS A 11 -44.03 11.21 47.10
C CYS A 11 -42.54 11.49 46.95
N LEU A 12 -41.90 12.15 47.91
CA LEU A 12 -40.46 12.45 47.85
C LEU A 12 -39.61 11.18 47.91
N ILE A 13 -40.02 10.17 48.70
CA ILE A 13 -39.31 8.88 48.81
C ILE A 13 -39.44 8.09 47.51
N ILE A 14 -40.58 8.17 46.80
CA ILE A 14 -40.75 7.49 45.51
C ILE A 14 -39.88 8.14 44.42
N PHE A 15 -39.68 9.43 44.45
CA PHE A 15 -38.76 10.12 43.51
C PHE A 15 -37.29 9.85 43.77
N ILE A 16 -36.89 9.57 45.01
CA ILE A 16 -35.51 9.26 45.35
C ILE A 16 -35.16 7.80 45.00
N SER A 17 -36.14 6.88 45.05
CA SER A 17 -35.91 5.46 44.67
C SER A 17 -35.95 5.20 43.17
N SER A 18 -36.40 6.15 42.32
CA SER A 18 -36.38 5.99 40.87
C SER A 18 -35.07 6.43 40.18
N CYS A 19 -34.11 6.95 40.96
CA CYS A 19 -32.84 7.43 40.44
C CYS A 19 -31.66 6.57 40.89
N SER A 20 -31.66 5.28 40.58
CA SER A 20 -30.39 4.49 40.50
C SER A 20 -30.60 3.05 40.06
N MET A 21 -31.40 2.85 39.01
CA MET A 21 -31.11 1.69 38.16
C MET A 21 -30.46 2.21 36.85
N SER A 22 -29.32 2.82 36.98
CA SER A 22 -28.30 2.69 35.97
C SER A 22 -27.96 1.20 35.96
N GLN A 23 -28.66 0.43 35.13
CA GLN A 23 -28.12 -0.81 34.69
C GLN A 23 -26.71 -0.43 34.19
N ARG A 24 -25.68 -0.71 34.99
CA ARG A 24 -24.42 -1.05 34.44
C ARG A 24 -24.76 -2.15 33.42
N ARG A 25 -24.90 -1.79 32.16
CA ARG A 25 -24.65 -2.76 31.13
C ARG A 25 -23.25 -3.23 31.49
N ASP A 26 -23.18 -4.40 32.08
CA ASP A 26 -21.97 -5.15 32.05
C ASP A 26 -21.62 -5.18 30.58
N PHE A 27 -20.70 -4.33 30.23
CA PHE A 27 -19.99 -4.45 28.95
C PHE A 27 -19.31 -5.81 29.10
N VAL A 28 -20.00 -6.85 28.66
CA VAL A 28 -19.36 -8.10 28.34
C VAL A 28 -18.44 -7.67 27.21
N GLU A 29 -17.18 -7.40 27.58
CA GLU A 29 -16.13 -7.19 26.59
C GLU A 29 -16.22 -8.39 25.65
N PRO A 30 -16.42 -8.16 24.34
CA PRO A 30 -16.53 -9.28 23.43
C PRO A 30 -15.22 -10.06 23.55
N ASP A 31 -15.30 -11.25 24.11
CA ASP A 31 -14.16 -12.16 24.23
C ASP A 31 -13.85 -12.66 22.83
N ILE A 32 -12.94 -11.93 22.14
CA ILE A 32 -12.52 -12.29 20.80
C ILE A 32 -11.47 -13.36 20.94
N ASN A 33 -11.89 -14.59 20.77
CA ASN A 33 -10.99 -15.74 20.75
C ASN A 33 -10.34 -15.85 19.38
N LEU A 34 -9.17 -15.20 19.19
CA LEU A 34 -8.38 -15.28 17.97
C LEU A 34 -7.57 -16.57 17.98
N LYS A 35 -8.10 -17.59 17.32
CA LYS A 35 -7.38 -18.83 17.08
C LYS A 35 -6.43 -18.64 15.88
N ILE A 36 -5.19 -18.22 16.15
CA ILE A 36 -4.20 -17.95 15.09
C ILE A 36 -2.95 -18.78 15.38
N LYS A 37 -2.56 -19.58 14.39
CA LYS A 37 -1.27 -20.28 14.36
C LYS A 37 -0.29 -19.45 13.53
N THR A 38 0.75 -18.91 14.16
CA THR A 38 1.71 -18.03 13.49
C THR A 38 3.06 -18.02 14.21
N THR A 39 4.04 -17.32 13.60
CA THR A 39 5.37 -17.15 14.20
C THR A 39 5.35 -16.23 15.42
N ASN A 40 6.41 -16.32 16.23
CA ASN A 40 6.54 -15.45 17.40
C ASN A 40 6.59 -13.97 17.02
N LYS A 41 7.21 -13.62 15.89
CA LYS A 41 7.23 -12.24 15.36
C LYS A 41 5.81 -11.73 15.12
N ASN A 42 4.98 -12.50 14.41
CA ASN A 42 3.60 -12.11 14.13
C ASN A 42 2.74 -12.07 15.41
N LYS A 43 2.97 -12.97 16.37
CA LYS A 43 2.29 -12.93 17.69
C LYS A 43 2.59 -11.62 18.41
N GLU A 44 3.85 -11.18 18.41
CA GLU A 44 4.26 -9.92 19.03
C GLU A 44 3.55 -8.72 18.37
N ILE A 45 3.51 -8.68 17.03
CA ILE A 45 2.80 -7.65 16.28
C ILE A 45 1.31 -7.60 16.64
N ILE A 46 0.66 -8.78 16.71
CA ILE A 46 -0.75 -8.90 17.09
C ILE A 46 -0.98 -8.36 18.50
N ILE A 47 -0.16 -8.78 19.47
CA ILE A 47 -0.26 -8.31 20.86
C ILE A 47 -0.09 -6.79 20.94
N GLN A 48 0.96 -6.25 20.30
CA GLN A 48 1.20 -4.81 20.30
C GLN A 48 0.06 -4.02 19.64
N SER A 49 -0.53 -4.53 18.57
CA SER A 49 -1.67 -3.89 17.90
C SER A 49 -2.90 -3.85 18.80
N LEU A 50 -3.18 -4.93 19.52
CA LEU A 50 -4.31 -5.01 20.45
C LEU A 50 -4.14 -4.11 21.68
N LEU A 51 -2.94 -4.11 22.27
CA LEU A 51 -2.60 -3.23 23.40
C LEU A 51 -2.72 -1.74 23.04
N LYS A 52 -2.36 -1.40 21.79
CA LYS A 52 -2.43 -0.01 21.31
C LYS A 52 -3.87 0.50 21.17
N ASP A 53 -4.79 -0.38 20.82
CA ASP A 53 -6.20 -0.01 20.67
C ASP A 53 -6.94 0.01 22.01
N GLY A 54 -6.28 -0.37 23.14
CA GLY A 54 -6.83 -0.35 24.49
C GLY A 54 -7.86 -1.44 24.76
N ASP A 55 -8.07 -2.33 23.83
CA ASP A 55 -8.99 -3.45 23.95
C ASP A 55 -8.31 -4.62 24.69
N ILE A 56 -9.02 -5.27 25.57
CA ILE A 56 -8.58 -6.51 26.24
C ILE A 56 -9.16 -7.68 25.46
N PHE A 57 -8.30 -8.53 24.91
CA PHE A 57 -8.72 -9.70 24.17
C PHE A 57 -8.12 -10.97 24.77
N SER A 58 -8.90 -12.05 24.75
CA SER A 58 -8.39 -13.39 24.94
C SER A 58 -7.89 -13.91 23.59
N ILE A 59 -6.57 -14.08 23.46
CA ILE A 59 -5.94 -14.60 22.23
C ILE A 59 -5.46 -16.01 22.51
N SER A 60 -5.97 -16.96 21.74
CA SER A 60 -5.49 -18.33 21.70
C SER A 60 -4.63 -18.52 20.45
N PHE A 61 -3.40 -19.03 20.62
CA PHE A 61 -2.50 -19.34 19.54
C PHE A 61 -2.28 -20.86 19.47
N GLY A 62 -2.63 -21.50 18.35
CA GLY A 62 -2.23 -22.87 18.07
C GLY A 62 -3.25 -23.96 18.31
N ASP A 63 -4.53 -23.69 18.31
CA ASP A 63 -5.57 -24.72 18.35
C ASP A 63 -5.74 -25.43 16.99
N GLU A 64 -6.34 -26.64 16.98
CA GLU A 64 -6.46 -27.49 15.78
C GLU A 64 -7.18 -26.81 14.61
N ASP A 65 -8.21 -25.99 14.87
CA ASP A 65 -8.98 -25.26 13.85
C ASP A 65 -8.48 -23.81 13.66
N SER A 66 -7.25 -23.51 14.04
CA SER A 66 -6.74 -22.15 13.99
C SER A 66 -6.31 -21.75 12.57
N TYR A 67 -6.60 -20.48 12.22
CA TYR A 67 -6.10 -19.89 11.00
C TYR A 67 -4.57 -19.78 11.02
N VAL A 68 -3.91 -20.23 9.96
CA VAL A 68 -2.45 -20.14 9.82
C VAL A 68 -2.09 -18.80 9.15
N LEU A 69 -1.51 -17.90 9.93
CA LEU A 69 -0.98 -16.65 9.40
C LEU A 69 0.47 -16.87 8.95
N ALA A 70 0.71 -16.72 7.65
CA ALA A 70 2.02 -16.95 7.04
C ALA A 70 3.05 -15.88 7.45
N ASN A 71 4.34 -16.22 7.27
CA ASN A 71 5.44 -15.28 7.57
C ASN A 71 5.50 -14.10 6.62
N ASN A 72 5.10 -14.29 5.35
CA ASN A 72 5.03 -13.23 4.36
C ASN A 72 3.59 -12.78 4.18
N ILE A 73 3.15 -11.87 5.04
CA ILE A 73 1.77 -11.38 5.11
C ILE A 73 1.38 -10.65 3.83
N LEU A 74 2.32 -9.96 3.19
CA LEU A 74 2.07 -9.16 1.99
C LEU A 74 1.63 -10.01 0.79
N ASN A 75 2.24 -11.21 0.66
CA ASN A 75 1.98 -12.16 -0.42
C ASN A 75 1.00 -13.27 -0.02
N SER A 76 0.48 -13.23 1.21
CA SER A 76 -0.40 -14.28 1.72
C SER A 76 -1.85 -13.86 1.66
N ASP A 77 -2.72 -14.82 1.38
CA ASP A 77 -4.16 -14.64 1.50
C ASP A 77 -4.52 -14.55 2.98
N LEU A 78 -4.92 -13.38 3.42
CA LEU A 78 -5.47 -13.22 4.75
C LEU A 78 -6.92 -13.73 4.79
N LYS A 79 -7.27 -14.41 5.87
CA LYS A 79 -8.67 -14.86 6.11
C LYS A 79 -9.64 -13.71 5.86
N TYR A 80 -10.71 -13.98 5.16
CA TYR A 80 -11.73 -13.04 4.68
C TYR A 80 -11.33 -12.13 3.51
N PHE A 81 -10.06 -12.00 3.16
CA PHE A 81 -9.66 -11.26 1.97
C PHE A 81 -9.68 -12.14 0.73
N CYS A 82 -10.07 -11.58 -0.41
CA CYS A 82 -10.15 -12.32 -1.67
C CYS A 82 -8.76 -12.60 -2.26
N LYS A 83 -7.79 -11.76 -1.92
CA LYS A 83 -6.43 -11.77 -2.48
C LYS A 83 -5.43 -11.20 -1.49
N SER A 84 -4.17 -11.51 -1.69
CA SER A 84 -3.06 -10.84 -1.01
C SER A 84 -2.98 -9.35 -1.39
N LEU A 85 -2.26 -8.54 -0.60
CA LEU A 85 -2.08 -7.13 -0.91
C LEU A 85 -1.36 -6.94 -2.26
N VAL A 86 -0.29 -7.69 -2.48
CA VAL A 86 0.53 -7.59 -3.69
C VAL A 86 -0.25 -7.97 -4.95
N GLU A 87 -1.14 -8.96 -4.88
CA GLU A 87 -2.02 -9.31 -6.00
C GLU A 87 -3.03 -8.19 -6.31
N GLU A 88 -3.61 -7.58 -5.30
CA GLU A 88 -4.52 -6.44 -5.48
C GLU A 88 -3.79 -5.22 -6.05
N GLU A 89 -2.58 -4.94 -5.58
CA GLU A 89 -1.71 -3.88 -6.15
C GLU A 89 -1.43 -4.11 -7.63
N ARG A 90 -1.05 -5.33 -8.00
CA ARG A 90 -0.78 -5.71 -9.39
C ARG A 90 -2.01 -5.55 -10.29
N GLU A 91 -3.21 -5.89 -9.80
CA GLU A 91 -4.44 -5.67 -10.57
C GLU A 91 -4.75 -4.19 -10.79
N VAL A 92 -4.53 -3.35 -9.77
CA VAL A 92 -4.70 -1.90 -9.91
C VAL A 92 -3.71 -1.33 -10.91
N LEU A 93 -2.45 -1.77 -10.86
CA LEU A 93 -1.42 -1.36 -11.81
C LEU A 93 -1.77 -1.84 -13.22
N GLU A 94 -2.11 -3.11 -13.40
CA GLU A 94 -2.50 -3.66 -14.69
C GLU A 94 -3.65 -2.86 -15.32
N LYS A 95 -4.66 -2.55 -14.53
CA LYS A 95 -5.80 -1.77 -15.00
C LYS A 95 -5.39 -0.38 -15.46
N ASN A 96 -4.56 0.33 -14.70
CA ASN A 96 -4.20 1.72 -14.98
C ASN A 96 -3.13 1.85 -16.08
N ILE A 97 -2.20 0.91 -16.14
CA ILE A 97 -1.05 0.96 -17.07
C ILE A 97 -1.45 0.43 -18.44
N PHE A 98 -2.09 -0.75 -18.51
CA PHE A 98 -2.32 -1.44 -19.78
C PHE A 98 -3.75 -1.29 -20.29
N LYS A 99 -4.78 -1.41 -19.41
CA LYS A 99 -6.20 -1.40 -19.85
C LYS A 99 -6.78 0.01 -20.01
N SER A 100 -6.29 0.98 -19.23
CA SER A 100 -6.76 2.38 -19.27
C SER A 100 -5.70 3.34 -19.81
N LYS A 101 -4.93 2.88 -20.78
CA LYS A 101 -3.84 3.62 -21.42
C LYS A 101 -4.34 4.97 -21.95
N LYS A 102 -3.70 6.07 -21.57
CA LYS A 102 -4.08 7.43 -22.01
C LYS A 102 -3.89 7.63 -23.50
N ASP A 103 -2.84 7.04 -24.06
CA ASP A 103 -2.53 7.08 -25.50
C ASP A 103 -2.25 5.64 -25.97
N VAL A 104 -3.15 5.13 -26.79
CA VAL A 104 -3.08 3.75 -27.29
C VAL A 104 -1.88 3.54 -28.22
N ASN A 105 -1.38 4.60 -28.87
CA ASN A 105 -0.26 4.53 -29.80
C ASN A 105 1.11 4.51 -29.10
N LYS A 106 1.15 4.85 -27.84
CA LYS A 106 2.39 4.84 -27.06
C LYS A 106 2.59 3.52 -26.33
N LYS A 107 3.83 3.12 -26.16
CA LYS A 107 4.22 1.90 -25.49
C LYS A 107 4.41 2.09 -24.00
N VAL A 108 4.19 1.02 -23.26
CA VAL A 108 4.63 0.90 -21.87
C VAL A 108 6.00 0.23 -21.85
N ILE A 109 6.94 0.86 -21.19
CA ILE A 109 8.25 0.26 -20.92
C ILE A 109 8.17 -0.43 -19.56
N VAL A 110 8.32 -1.75 -19.54
CA VAL A 110 8.39 -2.54 -18.30
C VAL A 110 9.85 -2.81 -18.00
N VAL A 111 10.34 -2.27 -16.89
CA VAL A 111 11.72 -2.45 -16.42
C VAL A 111 11.69 -3.35 -15.19
N PHE A 112 12.43 -4.45 -15.22
CA PHE A 112 12.40 -5.41 -14.13
C PHE A 112 13.80 -5.93 -13.77
N SER A 113 13.99 -6.29 -12.51
CA SER A 113 15.18 -6.99 -12.04
C SER A 113 15.00 -8.51 -12.13
N GLU A 114 16.10 -9.26 -12.10
CA GLU A 114 16.15 -10.71 -12.27
C GLU A 114 15.15 -11.46 -11.38
N ASN A 115 15.01 -11.05 -10.12
CA ASN A 115 14.09 -11.67 -9.18
C ASN A 115 12.62 -11.62 -9.62
N TYR A 116 12.26 -10.76 -10.55
CA TYR A 116 10.89 -10.53 -11.03
C TYR A 116 10.66 -10.99 -12.47
N GLU A 117 11.58 -11.75 -13.04
CA GLU A 117 11.48 -12.26 -14.42
C GLU A 117 10.18 -13.03 -14.68
N ASN A 118 9.72 -13.83 -13.72
CA ASN A 118 8.47 -14.57 -13.84
C ASN A 118 7.25 -13.66 -14.02
N ILE A 119 7.21 -12.52 -13.30
CA ILE A 119 6.13 -11.55 -13.38
C ILE A 119 6.19 -10.82 -14.72
N ALA A 120 7.39 -10.40 -15.14
CA ALA A 120 7.61 -9.75 -16.43
C ALA A 120 7.23 -10.68 -17.59
N SER A 121 7.59 -11.95 -17.54
CA SER A 121 7.24 -12.97 -18.52
C SER A 121 5.72 -13.20 -18.59
N PHE A 122 5.02 -13.24 -17.47
CA PHE A 122 3.57 -13.32 -17.43
C PHE A 122 2.92 -12.10 -18.11
N LEU A 123 3.39 -10.90 -17.80
CA LEU A 123 2.88 -9.67 -18.42
C LEU A 123 3.21 -9.62 -19.93
N LYS A 124 4.39 -10.04 -20.34
CA LYS A 124 4.80 -10.10 -21.74
C LYS A 124 3.89 -11.03 -22.57
N ASN A 125 3.49 -12.18 -22.00
CA ASN A 125 2.55 -13.08 -22.65
C ASN A 125 1.15 -12.46 -22.79
N LYS A 126 0.77 -11.59 -21.85
CA LYS A 126 -0.55 -10.96 -21.82
C LYS A 126 -0.63 -9.66 -22.62
N TYR A 127 0.48 -8.93 -22.70
CA TYR A 127 0.63 -7.63 -23.39
C TYR A 127 1.86 -7.63 -24.29
N PRO A 128 1.88 -8.42 -25.37
CA PRO A 128 3.05 -8.64 -26.22
C PRO A 128 3.48 -7.40 -27.03
N GLU A 129 2.62 -6.41 -27.20
CA GLU A 129 2.92 -5.14 -27.86
C GLU A 129 3.79 -4.19 -27.04
N GLU A 130 3.93 -4.41 -25.75
CA GLU A 130 4.71 -3.57 -24.85
C GLU A 130 6.18 -4.02 -24.81
N GLU A 131 7.05 -3.17 -24.30
CA GLU A 131 8.48 -3.47 -24.27
C GLU A 131 8.94 -3.84 -22.86
N TYR A 132 9.77 -4.88 -22.76
CA TYR A 132 10.22 -5.47 -21.51
C TYR A 132 11.73 -5.53 -21.47
N PHE A 133 12.33 -4.87 -20.47
CA PHE A 133 13.76 -4.78 -20.29
C PHE A 133 14.16 -5.30 -18.91
N MET A 134 14.98 -6.33 -18.90
CA MET A 134 15.65 -6.75 -17.68
C MET A 134 16.83 -5.83 -17.45
N ILE A 135 16.91 -5.23 -16.26
CA ILE A 135 18.00 -4.34 -15.89
C ILE A 135 18.99 -5.07 -14.99
N MET A 136 20.26 -5.00 -15.34
CA MET A 136 21.34 -5.66 -14.61
C MET A 136 22.03 -4.66 -13.67
N PRO A 137 22.59 -5.10 -12.52
CA PRO A 137 23.22 -4.23 -11.54
C PRO A 137 24.45 -3.45 -12.03
N GLU A 138 24.89 -3.71 -13.27
CA GLU A 138 26.06 -3.10 -13.87
C GLU A 138 25.64 -1.97 -14.81
N ASP A 139 26.26 -0.79 -14.64
CA ASP A 139 26.07 0.37 -15.51
C ASP A 139 24.62 0.74 -15.88
N PHE A 140 23.82 1.01 -14.85
CA PHE A 140 22.42 1.40 -15.02
C PHE A 140 22.21 2.60 -15.96
N ASP A 141 23.12 3.58 -15.95
CA ASP A 141 22.96 4.79 -16.77
C ASP A 141 23.02 4.47 -18.26
N THR A 142 23.98 3.65 -18.69
CA THR A 142 24.08 3.21 -20.10
C THR A 142 22.87 2.39 -20.52
N GLN A 143 22.45 1.40 -19.71
CA GLN A 143 21.26 0.61 -20.04
C GLN A 143 20.00 1.49 -20.17
N ILE A 144 19.83 2.48 -19.27
CA ILE A 144 18.68 3.40 -19.32
C ILE A 144 18.74 4.30 -20.55
N LYS A 145 19.91 4.81 -20.94
CA LYS A 145 20.08 5.59 -22.17
C LYS A 145 19.70 4.79 -23.40
N GLU A 146 20.12 3.52 -23.47
CA GLU A 146 19.75 2.62 -24.56
C GLU A 146 18.23 2.39 -24.61
N ILE A 147 17.60 2.07 -23.47
CA ILE A 147 16.14 1.86 -23.37
C ILE A 147 15.37 3.09 -23.86
N LEU A 148 15.81 4.27 -23.46
CA LEU A 148 15.17 5.55 -23.80
C LEU A 148 15.62 6.12 -25.14
N ASN A 149 16.64 5.51 -25.76
CA ASN A 149 17.27 5.96 -27.01
C ASN A 149 17.82 7.40 -26.93
N VAL A 150 18.40 7.76 -25.79
CA VAL A 150 18.92 9.11 -25.50
C VAL A 150 20.16 9.41 -26.34
N ASP A 151 21.00 8.41 -26.58
CA ASP A 151 22.28 8.57 -27.29
C ASP A 151 22.07 9.06 -28.70
N LEU A 152 21.03 8.62 -29.40
CA LEU A 152 20.69 9.14 -30.73
C LEU A 152 20.44 10.66 -30.72
N SER A 153 19.81 11.18 -29.67
CA SER A 153 19.60 12.64 -29.51
C SER A 153 20.92 13.38 -29.29
N ILE A 154 21.83 12.77 -28.53
CA ILE A 154 23.17 13.36 -28.27
C ILE A 154 24.04 13.31 -29.53
N GLU A 155 24.04 12.23 -30.26
CA GLU A 155 24.77 12.10 -31.55
C GLU A 155 24.28 13.12 -32.56
N ASN A 156 22.97 13.24 -32.76
CA ASN A 156 22.39 14.24 -33.66
C ASN A 156 22.79 15.66 -33.27
N TYR A 157 22.81 15.99 -31.99
CA TYR A 157 23.27 17.29 -31.50
C TYR A 157 24.76 17.51 -31.79
N ASN A 158 25.59 16.51 -31.52
CA ASN A 158 27.02 16.60 -31.77
C ASN A 158 27.33 16.79 -33.27
N ASP A 159 26.59 16.14 -34.15
CA ASP A 159 26.74 16.29 -35.56
C ASP A 159 26.29 17.67 -36.05
N LEU A 160 25.14 18.16 -35.58
CA LEU A 160 24.68 19.52 -35.88
C LEU A 160 25.68 20.59 -35.41
N SER A 161 26.24 20.42 -34.20
CA SER A 161 27.20 21.37 -33.64
C SER A 161 28.54 21.41 -34.36
N LYS A 162 28.88 20.35 -35.12
CA LYS A 162 30.08 20.30 -36.01
C LYS A 162 29.87 21.10 -37.29
N PHE A 163 28.64 21.22 -37.81
CA PHE A 163 28.35 21.94 -39.04
C PHE A 163 28.49 23.46 -38.90
N ASP A 164 28.16 23.99 -37.73
CA ASP A 164 28.27 25.44 -37.47
C ASP A 164 28.70 25.72 -36.04
N THR A 165 30.00 25.95 -35.85
CA THR A 165 30.59 26.23 -34.53
C THR A 165 30.25 27.63 -33.98
N SER A 166 29.66 28.48 -34.80
CA SER A 166 29.22 29.82 -34.41
C SER A 166 27.85 29.83 -33.69
N LEU A 167 27.08 28.77 -33.84
CA LEU A 167 25.76 28.63 -33.24
C LEU A 167 25.88 28.10 -31.80
N LYS A 168 25.43 28.90 -30.84
CA LYS A 168 25.20 28.43 -29.45
C LYS A 168 23.87 27.71 -29.37
N ILE A 169 23.87 26.41 -29.64
CA ILE A 169 22.69 25.55 -29.57
C ILE A 169 22.55 25.06 -28.12
N SER A 170 21.41 25.34 -27.47
CA SER A 170 21.06 24.72 -26.21
C SER A 170 20.46 23.34 -26.52
N HIS A 171 21.01 22.28 -25.94
CA HIS A 171 20.55 20.92 -26.13
C HIS A 171 20.07 20.35 -24.81
N SER A 172 18.89 19.75 -24.85
CA SER A 172 18.38 18.85 -23.81
C SER A 172 18.16 17.48 -24.44
N PRO A 173 18.79 16.43 -23.94
CA PRO A 173 18.61 15.09 -24.49
C PRO A 173 17.13 14.73 -24.53
N ARG A 174 16.68 14.18 -25.67
CA ARG A 174 15.29 13.75 -25.86
C ARG A 174 15.23 12.24 -25.84
N ILE A 175 14.22 11.75 -25.18
CA ILE A 175 13.86 10.33 -25.24
C ILE A 175 13.02 10.06 -26.50
N ARG A 176 12.88 8.80 -26.86
CA ARG A 176 12.00 8.36 -27.96
C ARG A 176 10.53 8.76 -27.69
N ASP A 177 9.82 9.17 -28.72
CA ASP A 177 8.47 9.74 -28.62
C ASP A 177 7.35 8.71 -28.42
N ASP A 178 7.62 7.43 -28.68
CA ASP A 178 6.65 6.34 -28.62
C ASP A 178 6.42 5.79 -27.20
N ILE A 179 7.12 6.30 -26.18
CA ILE A 179 6.93 5.88 -24.79
C ILE A 179 5.77 6.67 -24.16
N GLY A 180 4.84 5.95 -23.52
CA GLY A 180 3.70 6.53 -22.78
C GLY A 180 3.87 6.52 -21.28
N SER A 181 4.47 5.45 -20.74
CA SER A 181 4.71 5.28 -19.31
C SER A 181 5.79 4.25 -19.03
N ILE A 182 6.32 4.24 -17.82
CA ILE A 182 7.30 3.27 -17.35
C ILE A 182 6.73 2.52 -16.14
N TYR A 183 6.86 1.20 -16.15
CA TYR A 183 6.46 0.34 -15.05
C TYR A 183 7.69 -0.38 -14.48
N TYR A 184 8.03 -0.08 -13.22
CA TYR A 184 9.13 -0.71 -12.51
C TYR A 184 8.65 -1.93 -11.72
N ILE A 185 9.29 -3.07 -11.91
CA ILE A 185 9.07 -4.32 -11.19
C ILE A 185 10.42 -4.74 -10.60
N THR A 186 10.81 -4.08 -9.52
CA THR A 186 12.13 -4.24 -8.90
C THR A 186 12.01 -4.18 -7.37
N ASP A 187 13.06 -4.69 -6.70
CA ASP A 187 13.28 -4.46 -5.28
C ASP A 187 13.78 -3.04 -4.99
N TYR A 188 13.92 -2.74 -3.69
CA TYR A 188 14.36 -1.43 -3.23
C TYR A 188 15.76 -1.06 -3.71
N ASP A 189 16.71 -2.01 -3.67
CA ASP A 189 18.11 -1.71 -3.98
C ASP A 189 18.33 -1.31 -5.44
N VAL A 190 17.67 -1.98 -6.34
CA VAL A 190 17.67 -1.61 -7.77
C VAL A 190 16.81 -0.35 -7.98
N GLY A 191 15.60 -0.33 -7.44
CA GLY A 191 14.63 0.75 -7.63
C GLY A 191 15.14 2.13 -7.22
N LYS A 192 15.77 2.25 -6.03
CA LYS A 192 16.34 3.52 -5.53
C LYS A 192 17.40 4.13 -6.44
N THR A 193 18.03 3.31 -7.30
CA THR A 193 19.05 3.75 -8.23
C THR A 193 18.46 4.08 -9.59
N ILE A 194 17.65 3.18 -10.16
CA ILE A 194 17.16 3.35 -11.53
C ILE A 194 16.08 4.43 -11.66
N VAL A 195 15.17 4.56 -10.67
CA VAL A 195 14.05 5.51 -10.76
C VAL A 195 14.54 6.95 -10.88
N PRO A 196 15.53 7.44 -10.07
CA PRO A 196 16.10 8.77 -10.25
C PRO A 196 16.79 8.96 -11.60
N ILE A 197 17.47 7.93 -12.14
CA ILE A 197 18.13 8.01 -13.43
C ILE A 197 17.06 8.14 -14.53
N PHE A 198 16.06 7.27 -14.57
CA PHE A 198 14.94 7.40 -15.52
C PHE A 198 14.29 8.78 -15.45
N ARG A 199 14.03 9.27 -14.22
CA ARG A 199 13.43 10.59 -13.99
C ARG A 199 14.30 11.72 -14.55
N SER A 200 15.62 11.61 -14.51
CA SER A 200 16.53 12.64 -15.05
C SER A 200 16.39 12.82 -16.56
N TYR A 201 16.05 11.74 -17.29
CA TYR A 201 15.83 11.78 -18.74
C TYR A 201 14.35 11.96 -19.12
N ALA A 202 13.42 11.44 -18.31
CA ALA A 202 12.00 11.34 -18.62
C ALA A 202 11.12 12.04 -17.56
N LEU A 203 11.43 13.29 -17.24
CA LEU A 203 10.86 14.05 -16.11
C LEU A 203 9.31 14.10 -16.09
N ASN A 204 8.68 14.19 -17.26
CA ASN A 204 7.22 14.36 -17.39
C ASN A 204 6.48 13.04 -17.69
N MET A 205 7.15 11.91 -17.54
CA MET A 205 6.54 10.61 -17.83
C MET A 205 5.84 10.05 -16.61
N ASP A 206 4.65 9.46 -16.81
CA ASP A 206 3.98 8.72 -15.75
C ASP A 206 4.76 7.43 -15.46
N THR A 207 5.16 7.26 -14.21
CA THR A 207 5.89 6.07 -13.74
C THR A 207 5.09 5.32 -12.71
N PHE A 208 5.18 3.99 -12.68
CA PHE A 208 4.38 3.12 -11.84
C PHE A 208 5.23 2.05 -11.19
N SER A 209 4.87 1.63 -9.98
CA SER A 209 5.43 0.45 -9.32
C SER A 209 4.45 -0.11 -8.28
N SER A 210 4.70 -1.35 -7.81
CA SER A 210 4.10 -1.87 -6.59
C SER A 210 4.82 -1.33 -5.36
N SER A 211 4.23 -1.52 -4.17
CA SER A 211 4.86 -1.13 -2.90
C SER A 211 6.15 -1.92 -2.62
N GLU A 212 6.37 -3.04 -3.32
CA GLU A 212 7.59 -3.86 -3.20
C GLU A 212 8.86 -3.04 -3.44
N ILE A 213 8.80 -2.01 -4.29
CA ILE A 213 9.95 -1.17 -4.64
C ILE A 213 10.56 -0.42 -3.44
N PHE A 214 9.82 -0.26 -2.34
CA PHE A 214 10.32 0.42 -1.13
C PHE A 214 10.23 -0.41 0.16
N HIS A 215 9.94 -1.72 0.07
CA HIS A 215 9.77 -2.57 1.26
C HIS A 215 10.98 -2.54 2.20
N ASP A 216 12.18 -2.52 1.67
CA ASP A 216 13.42 -2.55 2.45
C ASP A 216 13.94 -1.14 2.81
N ALA A 217 13.22 -0.09 2.47
CA ALA A 217 13.52 1.24 2.96
C ALA A 217 13.24 1.32 4.48
N ASN A 218 14.21 1.85 5.22
CA ASN A 218 14.15 1.97 6.68
C ASN A 218 13.78 3.39 7.16
N ASP A 219 13.50 4.30 6.25
CA ASP A 219 13.06 5.66 6.53
C ASP A 219 12.12 6.12 5.44
N ILE A 220 11.02 6.78 5.82
CA ILE A 220 10.07 7.35 4.87
C ILE A 220 10.72 8.40 3.95
N LYS A 221 11.73 9.11 4.44
CA LYS A 221 12.46 10.10 3.63
C LYS A 221 13.18 9.50 2.44
N LYS A 222 13.50 8.22 2.48
CA LYS A 222 14.10 7.50 1.34
C LYS A 222 13.13 7.29 0.18
N LEU A 223 11.82 7.50 0.42
CA LEU A 223 10.83 7.49 -0.66
C LEU A 223 11.00 8.65 -1.64
N VAL A 224 11.83 9.65 -1.35
CA VAL A 224 12.23 10.71 -2.29
C VAL A 224 12.85 10.15 -3.58
N ASP A 225 13.52 9.00 -3.50
CA ASP A 225 14.09 8.34 -4.68
C ASP A 225 13.00 7.96 -5.69
N PHE A 226 11.78 7.70 -5.20
CA PHE A 226 10.61 7.33 -5.99
C PHE A 226 9.67 8.50 -6.29
N GLU A 227 10.11 9.74 -6.10
CA GLU A 227 9.32 10.95 -6.38
C GLU A 227 8.64 10.86 -7.75
N ASN A 228 7.37 11.23 -7.83
CA ASN A 228 6.51 11.15 -9.00
C ASN A 228 6.09 9.74 -9.47
N THR A 229 6.47 8.67 -8.79
CA THR A 229 6.01 7.31 -9.10
C THR A 229 4.63 7.04 -8.48
N TYR A 230 3.74 6.45 -9.26
CA TYR A 230 2.42 6.01 -8.80
C TYR A 230 2.48 4.61 -8.20
N ILE A 231 2.01 4.47 -6.96
CA ILE A 231 2.01 3.22 -6.20
C ILE A 231 0.61 2.97 -5.66
N PRO A 232 0.03 1.77 -5.80
CA PRO A 232 -1.30 1.43 -5.30
C PRO A 232 -1.30 1.18 -3.80
N ILE A 233 -1.21 2.25 -3.03
CA ILE A 233 -1.22 2.25 -1.56
C ILE A 233 -2.16 3.32 -1.05
N THR A 234 -2.69 3.17 0.16
CA THR A 234 -3.56 4.19 0.74
C THR A 234 -2.77 5.29 1.44
N LYS A 235 -3.28 6.51 1.35
CA LYS A 235 -2.70 7.65 2.08
C LYS A 235 -2.61 7.37 3.59
N LYS A 236 -3.59 6.70 4.16
CA LYS A 236 -3.62 6.33 5.59
C LYS A 236 -2.46 5.39 5.97
N MET A 237 -2.07 4.45 5.09
CA MET A 237 -0.88 3.62 5.31
C MET A 237 0.38 4.46 5.33
N ILE A 238 0.53 5.39 4.39
CA ILE A 238 1.67 6.31 4.32
C ILE A 238 1.73 7.20 5.56
N GLU A 239 0.61 7.79 5.99
CA GLU A 239 0.51 8.59 7.22
C GLU A 239 0.87 7.78 8.48
N ASN A 240 0.55 6.50 8.54
CA ASN A 240 0.95 5.64 9.65
C ASN A 240 2.45 5.35 9.66
N ILE A 241 3.03 5.16 8.48
CA ILE A 241 4.48 4.97 8.33
C ILE A 241 5.22 6.24 8.75
N SER A 242 4.77 7.43 8.29
CA SER A 242 5.43 8.71 8.57
C SER A 242 5.47 9.11 10.05
N LYS A 243 4.54 8.59 10.86
CA LYS A 243 4.48 8.89 12.31
C LYS A 243 5.50 8.14 13.16
N LYS A 244 6.26 7.22 12.59
CA LYS A 244 7.21 6.39 13.32
C LYS A 244 8.65 6.82 13.07
N GLN A 245 9.47 6.72 14.11
CA GLN A 245 10.90 6.91 13.98
C GLN A 245 11.55 5.64 13.45
N ASP A 246 12.23 5.75 12.30
CA ASP A 246 13.02 4.69 11.66
C ASP A 246 12.29 3.33 11.46
N PRO A 247 11.08 3.29 10.92
CA PRO A 247 10.41 2.02 10.67
C PRO A 247 10.95 1.37 9.40
N LEU A 248 11.13 0.06 9.43
CA LEU A 248 11.18 -0.71 8.19
C LEU A 248 9.79 -0.63 7.55
N ILE A 249 9.68 -0.02 6.37
CA ILE A 249 8.39 0.26 5.71
C ILE A 249 7.58 -1.01 5.52
N LYS A 250 8.22 -2.10 5.11
CA LYS A 250 7.58 -3.41 5.01
C LYS A 250 6.87 -3.83 6.30
N SER A 251 7.55 -3.69 7.44
CA SER A 251 6.97 -4.07 8.73
C SER A 251 5.75 -3.23 9.11
N GLU A 252 5.73 -1.96 8.73
CA GLU A 252 4.56 -1.11 8.99
C GLU A 252 3.39 -1.41 8.08
N ILE A 253 3.63 -1.80 6.83
CA ILE A 253 2.59 -2.31 5.93
C ILE A 253 2.02 -3.62 6.50
N GLU A 254 2.89 -4.57 6.89
CA GLU A 254 2.48 -5.83 7.54
C GLU A 254 1.64 -5.57 8.80
N ASN A 255 2.06 -4.63 9.66
CA ASN A 255 1.31 -4.22 10.85
C ASN A 255 -0.08 -3.68 10.49
N SER A 256 -0.17 -2.87 9.44
CA SER A 256 -1.45 -2.32 8.97
C SER A 256 -2.39 -3.43 8.48
N LEU A 257 -1.88 -4.42 7.76
CA LEU A 257 -2.66 -5.57 7.29
C LEU A 257 -3.15 -6.44 8.45
N ILE A 258 -2.31 -6.69 9.45
CA ILE A 258 -2.70 -7.45 10.65
C ILE A 258 -3.81 -6.72 11.40
N ARG A 259 -3.70 -5.41 11.58
CA ARG A 259 -4.75 -4.59 12.21
C ARG A 259 -6.07 -4.65 11.45
N ASP A 260 -6.01 -4.57 10.14
CA ASP A 260 -7.21 -4.70 9.30
C ASP A 260 -7.83 -6.10 9.44
N PHE A 261 -7.00 -7.14 9.46
CA PHE A 261 -7.45 -8.51 9.71
C PHE A 261 -8.16 -8.63 11.07
N LEU A 262 -7.59 -8.07 12.15
CA LEU A 262 -8.18 -8.10 13.48
C LEU A 262 -9.51 -7.34 13.55
N ILE A 263 -9.61 -6.17 12.90
CA ILE A 263 -10.86 -5.40 12.83
C ILE A 263 -11.95 -6.22 12.12
N ILE A 264 -11.60 -6.87 11.01
CA ILE A 264 -12.53 -7.67 10.23
C ILE A 264 -12.96 -8.93 10.97
N GLU A 265 -12.02 -9.62 11.63
CA GLU A 265 -12.33 -10.77 12.48
C GLU A 265 -13.35 -10.39 13.57
N LYS A 266 -13.15 -9.25 14.25
CA LYS A 266 -14.07 -8.70 15.24
C LYS A 266 -15.47 -8.47 14.67
N VAL A 267 -15.56 -7.93 13.46
CA VAL A 267 -16.83 -7.67 12.78
C VAL A 267 -17.56 -8.96 12.43
N PHE A 268 -16.85 -9.93 11.86
CA PHE A 268 -17.44 -11.20 11.47
C PHE A 268 -17.90 -12.03 12.69
N GLN A 269 -17.12 -12.04 13.79
CA GLN A 269 -17.49 -12.76 15.00
C GLN A 269 -18.72 -12.16 15.70
N ASN A 270 -18.85 -10.84 15.69
CA ASN A 270 -19.95 -10.16 16.40
C ASN A 270 -21.15 -9.84 15.51
N ASN A 271 -21.20 -10.31 14.25
CA ASN A 271 -22.24 -9.99 13.27
C ASN A 271 -22.46 -8.46 13.11
N LEU A 272 -21.44 -7.66 13.35
CA LEU A 272 -21.48 -6.21 13.26
C LEU A 272 -21.29 -5.74 11.81
N PHE A 273 -22.14 -6.18 10.90
CA PHE A 273 -22.18 -5.68 9.52
C PHE A 273 -22.72 -4.24 9.50
N ARG A 274 -21.98 -3.28 10.04
CA ARG A 274 -22.29 -1.87 9.87
C ARG A 274 -21.39 -1.26 8.80
N GLU A 275 -22.07 -0.56 7.91
CA GLU A 275 -21.54 0.31 6.87
C GLU A 275 -20.36 1.16 7.41
N ASN A 276 -19.28 1.24 6.62
CA ASN A 276 -18.10 2.07 6.88
C ASN A 276 -17.06 1.56 7.88
N LEU A 277 -16.67 0.30 7.77
CA LEU A 277 -15.37 -0.09 8.25
C LEU A 277 -14.32 0.53 7.33
N LEU A 278 -13.48 1.39 7.89
CA LEU A 278 -12.36 2.00 7.19
C LEU A 278 -11.08 1.30 7.65
N PRO A 279 -10.71 0.17 7.07
CA PRO A 279 -9.42 -0.45 7.27
C PRO A 279 -8.30 0.53 6.90
N ILE A 280 -7.12 0.28 7.42
CA ILE A 280 -5.95 1.10 7.14
C ILE A 280 -5.50 0.88 5.69
N SER A 281 -5.59 -0.39 5.20
CA SER A 281 -5.15 -0.78 3.87
C SER A 281 -6.07 -0.35 2.72
N GLY A 282 -7.21 0.30 3.00
CA GLY A 282 -8.09 0.85 1.96
C GLY A 282 -9.57 0.72 2.25
N ASN A 283 -10.38 1.29 1.36
CA ASN A 283 -11.82 1.05 1.38
C ASN A 283 -12.07 -0.41 1.02
N ILE A 284 -12.89 -1.09 1.82
CA ILE A 284 -13.22 -2.48 1.57
C ILE A 284 -14.57 -2.63 0.88
N LYS A 285 -14.67 -3.64 0.04
CA LYS A 285 -15.92 -4.06 -0.59
C LYS A 285 -16.12 -5.55 -0.37
N ILE A 286 -17.22 -5.90 0.29
CA ILE A 286 -17.59 -7.30 0.46
C ILE A 286 -18.18 -7.81 -0.86
N LYS A 287 -17.59 -8.87 -1.40
CA LYS A 287 -18.11 -9.55 -2.60
C LYS A 287 -19.27 -10.47 -2.26
N ARG A 288 -20.04 -10.87 -3.27
CA ARG A 288 -21.12 -11.89 -3.12
C ARG A 288 -20.61 -13.23 -2.60
N SER A 289 -19.33 -13.54 -2.84
CA SER A 289 -18.65 -14.73 -2.32
C SER A 289 -18.37 -14.68 -0.83
N GLY A 290 -18.60 -13.53 -0.17
CA GLY A 290 -18.30 -13.32 1.25
C GLY A 290 -16.87 -12.86 1.54
N CYS A 291 -15.98 -12.82 0.54
CA CYS A 291 -14.65 -12.29 0.74
C CYS A 291 -14.57 -10.77 0.49
N ILE A 292 -13.54 -10.16 0.98
CA ILE A 292 -13.29 -8.72 0.97
C ILE A 292 -12.25 -8.37 -0.07
N ASP A 293 -12.57 -7.41 -0.95
CA ASP A 293 -11.60 -6.72 -1.81
C ASP A 293 -11.24 -5.38 -1.18
N ARG A 294 -9.95 -5.03 -1.24
CA ARG A 294 -9.47 -3.68 -0.97
C ARG A 294 -9.63 -2.84 -2.23
N ASN A 295 -10.15 -1.64 -2.08
CA ASN A 295 -10.18 -0.68 -3.17
C ASN A 295 -8.95 0.23 -3.05
N LEU A 296 -7.81 -0.23 -3.54
CA LEU A 296 -6.57 0.52 -3.54
C LEU A 296 -6.63 1.64 -4.58
N ASN A 297 -6.17 2.82 -4.21
CA ASN A 297 -6.00 3.95 -5.12
C ASN A 297 -4.50 4.13 -5.43
N LEU A 298 -4.21 4.66 -6.60
CA LEU A 298 -2.85 5.09 -6.94
C LEU A 298 -2.50 6.34 -6.12
N TRP A 299 -1.49 6.22 -5.29
CA TRP A 299 -0.85 7.33 -4.62
C TRP A 299 0.41 7.73 -5.39
N LYS A 300 0.53 9.03 -5.68
CA LYS A 300 1.72 9.57 -6.32
C LYS A 300 2.71 9.97 -5.25
N VAL A 301 3.88 9.38 -5.24
CA VAL A 301 4.94 9.72 -4.28
C VAL A 301 5.31 11.19 -4.43
N SER A 302 5.25 11.93 -3.33
CA SER A 302 5.62 13.35 -3.29
C SER A 302 6.42 13.65 -2.03
N THR A 303 7.52 14.37 -2.20
CA THR A 303 8.34 14.85 -1.07
C THR A 303 7.53 15.74 -0.13
N ALA A 304 6.50 16.44 -0.62
CA ALA A 304 5.61 17.25 0.20
C ALA A 304 4.82 16.43 1.25
N ASP A 305 4.66 15.13 1.04
CA ASP A 305 4.00 14.25 2.00
C ASP A 305 4.89 13.87 3.20
N PHE A 306 6.20 14.21 3.17
CA PHE A 306 7.21 13.82 4.16
C PHE A 306 7.89 15.00 4.87
N THR A 307 7.59 16.21 4.45
CA THR A 307 8.12 17.45 5.06
C THR A 307 7.08 18.02 6.01
N ASP A 308 7.18 17.67 7.29
CA ASP A 308 6.62 18.43 8.42
C ASP A 308 7.75 19.08 9.19
#